data_534805b1f82d8c533cdac167599d1d7c
#
_entry.id   534805b1f82d8c533cdac167599d1d7c
#
_cell.length_a   1.000
_cell.length_b   1.000
_cell.length_c   1.000
_cell.angle_alpha   90.00
_cell.angle_beta   90.00
_cell.angle_gamma   90.00
#
_symmetry.space_group_name_H-M   'P 1'
#
loop_
_entity.id
_entity.type
_entity.pdbx_description
1 polymer ?
#
loop_
_entity_poly.entity_id
_entity_poly.type
_entity_poly.pdbx_seq_one_letter_code
_entity_poly.pdbx_strand_id
1 'polypeptide(L)'
;MKQTSSQPRLDGKIPGRIKYTFDLGALGKEMIYGMIATFSMIYFTDIIKVNPVFIGVMFFVAKLWDAFNDLFMGMIVDNTRSRWGKFIPWLVIGTLVNSIVFVVLFTDFHLDGVGLCVFATAAYILWGMTYTIMDIPYWSIIPNLTSNPEEREKVSVLPRIFASIGQSLVIAGFGVQIIEALSGGTTNQAGYHRFAIIIAIVFILTIGITVINLPKKRDDSVPEKKVKFKDIFSIIGKNDQLRWAVTLIFLYNIGIQCIMGVATYYFKYVCGNAGMMSSFMISASIAEVVGLIVFPKVTKFLSRKTSFLLACLLPAFGLVMLLFVGIFAPHNVVLTSISGVIVKLGTGLELGCATVFLADVVDYGEFKLGTRNEGVVFSLQTLIVKFTAALTALGIGAALGSTQYIPGQEQSFATVASISTLMCIVPAVCMLIAYVVYRKKYKLNDGMMKKVINTIGARREGKIDMTQQLDESGNTEPSMFLPTVAEKAGK
;
A
#
# COMPACT_ATOMS: atom_id res chain seq x y z
N MET A 1 -43.87 -5.87 19.83
CA MET A 1 -42.68 -5.54 19.06
C MET A 1 -41.57 -5.17 20.04
N LYS A 2 -40.63 -6.11 20.34
CA LYS A 2 -39.45 -5.83 21.15
C LYS A 2 -38.44 -5.11 20.28
N GLN A 3 -38.16 -3.85 20.62
CA GLN A 3 -36.98 -3.13 20.10
C GLN A 3 -35.74 -3.95 20.51
N THR A 4 -35.15 -4.62 19.53
CA THR A 4 -33.80 -5.22 19.67
C THR A 4 -32.84 -4.05 19.79
N SER A 5 -32.36 -3.82 20.99
CA SER A 5 -31.31 -2.87 21.30
C SER A 5 -30.03 -3.27 20.56
N SER A 6 -29.79 -2.68 19.40
CA SER A 6 -28.47 -2.64 18.81
C SER A 6 -27.54 -1.97 19.83
N GLN A 7 -26.62 -2.73 20.40
CA GLN A 7 -25.64 -2.14 21.31
C GLN A 7 -24.82 -1.09 20.54
N PRO A 8 -24.65 0.12 21.08
CA PRO A 8 -24.03 1.22 20.36
C PRO A 8 -22.59 0.90 20.02
N ARG A 9 -22.19 1.14 18.77
CA ARG A 9 -20.83 1.54 18.42
C ARG A 9 -20.44 2.61 19.44
N LEU A 10 -19.17 2.69 19.83
CA LEU A 10 -18.74 3.71 20.78
C LEU A 10 -19.06 5.10 20.17
N ASP A 11 -20.19 5.69 20.56
CA ASP A 11 -20.62 7.00 20.06
C ASP A 11 -19.80 8.15 20.66
N GLY A 12 -18.92 7.82 21.62
CA GLY A 12 -17.96 8.69 22.26
C GLY A 12 -16.51 8.48 21.79
N LYS A 13 -15.59 9.13 22.52
CA LYS A 13 -14.14 8.94 22.31
C LYS A 13 -13.76 7.49 22.55
N ILE A 14 -12.98 6.92 21.62
CA ILE A 14 -12.41 5.59 21.79
C ILE A 14 -11.42 5.62 22.97
N PRO A 15 -11.50 4.67 23.90
CA PRO A 15 -10.52 4.59 24.99
C PRO A 15 -9.10 4.50 24.47
N GLY A 16 -8.19 5.31 25.01
CA GLY A 16 -6.79 5.38 24.57
C GLY A 16 -6.11 3.99 24.56
N ARG A 17 -6.49 3.12 25.52
CA ARG A 17 -6.01 1.74 25.57
C ARG A 17 -6.31 0.98 24.27
N ILE A 18 -7.52 1.06 23.73
CA ILE A 18 -7.89 0.38 22.48
C ILE A 18 -7.12 0.98 21.31
N LYS A 19 -7.06 2.32 21.24
CA LYS A 19 -6.41 3.06 20.17
C LYS A 19 -4.92 2.73 20.08
N TYR A 20 -4.16 2.94 21.15
CA TYR A 20 -2.70 2.72 21.12
C TYR A 20 -2.31 1.26 20.97
N THR A 21 -3.10 0.31 21.49
CA THR A 21 -2.81 -1.11 21.27
C THR A 21 -3.13 -1.56 19.85
N PHE A 22 -4.13 -0.94 19.20
CA PHE A 22 -4.41 -1.16 17.79
C PHE A 22 -3.30 -0.61 16.91
N ASP A 23 -2.80 0.61 17.21
CA ASP A 23 -1.65 1.20 16.51
C ASP A 23 -0.39 0.32 16.63
N LEU A 24 -0.15 -0.24 17.82
CA LEU A 24 0.99 -1.15 18.05
C LEU A 24 0.86 -2.45 17.23
N GLY A 25 -0.35 -2.97 17.05
CA GLY A 25 -0.61 -4.11 16.18
C GLY A 25 -0.23 -3.83 14.72
N ALA A 26 -0.49 -2.61 14.23
CA ALA A 26 -0.08 -2.19 12.90
C ALA A 26 1.45 -2.23 12.72
N LEU A 27 2.21 -1.77 13.74
CA LEU A 27 3.67 -1.81 13.71
C LEU A 27 4.19 -3.24 13.53
N GLY A 28 3.75 -4.19 14.38
CA GLY A 28 4.25 -5.56 14.34
C GLY A 28 3.91 -6.30 13.04
N LYS A 29 2.68 -6.14 12.53
CA LYS A 29 2.29 -6.78 11.27
C LYS A 29 3.05 -6.22 10.07
N GLU A 30 3.31 -4.92 10.05
CA GLU A 30 4.07 -4.31 8.94
C GLU A 30 5.57 -4.59 9.02
N MET A 31 6.11 -4.96 10.17
CA MET A 31 7.48 -5.48 10.24
C MET A 31 7.63 -6.79 9.46
N ILE A 32 6.68 -7.74 9.59
CA ILE A 32 6.68 -8.97 8.79
C ILE A 32 6.56 -8.66 7.30
N TYR A 33 5.57 -7.83 6.92
CA TYR A 33 5.39 -7.44 5.53
C TYR A 33 6.63 -6.72 4.98
N GLY A 34 7.21 -5.82 5.75
CA GLY A 34 8.40 -5.06 5.40
C GLY A 34 9.61 -5.95 5.14
N MET A 35 9.82 -6.98 5.98
CA MET A 35 10.93 -7.93 5.76
C MET A 35 10.79 -8.68 4.44
N ILE A 36 9.59 -9.13 4.12
CA ILE A 36 9.31 -9.78 2.83
C ILE A 36 9.46 -8.78 1.67
N ALA A 37 8.87 -7.59 1.77
CA ALA A 37 8.91 -6.61 0.70
C ALA A 37 10.32 -6.11 0.39
N THR A 38 11.17 -5.96 1.41
CA THR A 38 12.51 -5.37 1.29
C THR A 38 13.58 -6.42 1.02
N PHE A 39 13.50 -7.57 1.69
CA PHE A 39 14.63 -8.51 1.72
C PHE A 39 14.36 -9.85 1.03
N SER A 40 13.12 -10.22 0.69
CA SER A 40 12.88 -11.56 0.14
C SER A 40 13.56 -11.78 -1.20
N MET A 41 13.59 -10.77 -2.10
CA MET A 41 14.25 -10.92 -3.40
C MET A 41 15.75 -11.18 -3.22
N ILE A 42 16.45 -10.33 -2.47
CA ILE A 42 17.89 -10.48 -2.24
C ILE A 42 18.23 -11.72 -1.39
N TYR A 43 17.35 -12.12 -0.47
CA TYR A 43 17.50 -13.36 0.28
C TYR A 43 17.51 -14.58 -0.64
N PHE A 44 16.52 -14.69 -1.53
CA PHE A 44 16.46 -15.81 -2.46
C PHE A 44 17.57 -15.78 -3.51
N THR A 45 17.96 -14.61 -4.01
CA THR A 45 19.00 -14.51 -5.05
C THR A 45 20.41 -14.61 -4.49
N ASP A 46 20.73 -13.88 -3.42
CA ASP A 46 22.10 -13.73 -2.92
C ASP A 46 22.47 -14.76 -1.85
N ILE A 47 21.53 -15.09 -0.96
CA ILE A 47 21.79 -15.98 0.18
C ILE A 47 21.52 -17.43 -0.23
N ILE A 48 20.33 -17.68 -0.80
CA ILE A 48 19.89 -19.04 -1.20
C ILE A 48 20.35 -19.39 -2.62
N LYS A 49 20.75 -18.37 -3.42
CA LYS A 49 21.30 -18.51 -4.78
C LYS A 49 20.32 -19.13 -5.80
N VAL A 50 19.03 -18.82 -5.68
CA VAL A 50 18.01 -19.18 -6.67
C VAL A 50 18.05 -18.19 -7.84
N ASN A 51 17.78 -18.69 -9.05
CA ASN A 51 17.78 -17.86 -10.26
C ASN A 51 16.83 -16.65 -10.13
N PRO A 52 17.28 -15.40 -10.37
CA PRO A 52 16.47 -14.19 -10.22
C PRO A 52 15.20 -14.17 -11.08
N VAL A 53 15.26 -14.73 -12.31
CA VAL A 53 14.09 -14.81 -13.21
C VAL A 53 13.02 -15.71 -12.60
N PHE A 54 13.42 -16.87 -12.06
CA PHE A 54 12.50 -17.79 -11.38
C PHE A 54 11.81 -17.08 -10.20
N ILE A 55 12.58 -16.36 -9.37
CA ILE A 55 12.04 -15.63 -8.21
C ILE A 55 11.08 -14.52 -8.66
N GLY A 56 11.42 -13.79 -9.72
CA GLY A 56 10.53 -12.77 -10.29
C GLY A 56 9.19 -13.35 -10.76
N VAL A 57 9.21 -14.49 -11.46
CA VAL A 57 8.01 -15.21 -11.90
C VAL A 57 7.23 -15.76 -10.69
N MET A 58 7.92 -16.34 -9.71
CA MET A 58 7.32 -16.84 -8.48
C MET A 58 6.56 -15.72 -7.73
N PHE A 59 7.19 -14.56 -7.55
CA PHE A 59 6.56 -13.41 -6.89
C PHE A 59 5.36 -12.89 -7.69
N PHE A 60 5.48 -12.84 -9.03
CA PHE A 60 4.38 -12.44 -9.89
C PHE A 60 3.16 -13.35 -9.71
N VAL A 61 3.35 -14.66 -9.81
CA VAL A 61 2.27 -15.66 -9.65
C VAL A 61 1.68 -15.59 -8.23
N ALA A 62 2.54 -15.52 -7.21
CA ALA A 62 2.09 -15.44 -5.81
C ALA A 62 1.26 -14.18 -5.54
N LYS A 63 1.66 -13.01 -6.06
CA LYS A 63 0.91 -11.76 -5.89
C LYS A 63 -0.43 -11.75 -6.65
N LEU A 64 -0.49 -12.39 -7.81
CA LEU A 64 -1.77 -12.61 -8.49
C LEU A 64 -2.68 -13.52 -7.66
N TRP A 65 -2.14 -14.60 -7.10
CA TRP A 65 -2.87 -15.48 -6.20
C TRP A 65 -3.38 -14.75 -4.96
N ASP A 66 -2.56 -13.89 -4.33
CA ASP A 66 -2.96 -13.08 -3.19
C ASP A 66 -4.19 -12.22 -3.49
N ALA A 67 -4.30 -11.66 -4.70
CA ALA A 67 -5.46 -10.84 -5.09
C ALA A 67 -6.77 -11.64 -5.09
N PHE A 68 -6.73 -12.91 -5.50
CA PHE A 68 -7.88 -13.82 -5.40
C PHE A 68 -8.15 -14.24 -3.95
N ASN A 69 -7.09 -14.59 -3.21
CA ASN A 69 -7.18 -15.02 -1.83
C ASN A 69 -7.84 -13.96 -0.92
N ASP A 70 -7.57 -12.66 -1.15
CA ASP A 70 -8.19 -11.57 -0.41
C ASP A 70 -9.72 -11.57 -0.53
N LEU A 71 -10.24 -11.84 -1.73
CA LEU A 71 -11.70 -11.90 -1.97
C LEU A 71 -12.32 -13.05 -1.18
N PHE A 72 -11.68 -14.22 -1.17
CA PHE A 72 -12.16 -15.38 -0.40
C PHE A 72 -12.12 -15.10 1.10
N MET A 73 -11.02 -14.51 1.58
CA MET A 73 -10.88 -14.20 3.00
C MET A 73 -11.89 -13.14 3.46
N GLY A 74 -12.14 -12.12 2.66
CA GLY A 74 -13.20 -11.15 2.92
C GLY A 74 -14.56 -11.81 3.10
N MET A 75 -14.93 -12.75 2.20
CA MET A 75 -16.18 -13.51 2.32
C MET A 75 -16.23 -14.41 3.57
N ILE A 76 -15.12 -15.04 3.93
CA ILE A 76 -15.03 -15.89 5.10
C ILE A 76 -15.24 -15.05 6.38
N VAL A 77 -14.54 -13.92 6.48
CA VAL A 77 -14.68 -12.99 7.61
C VAL A 77 -16.11 -12.47 7.72
N ASP A 78 -16.74 -12.10 6.60
CA ASP A 78 -18.10 -11.58 6.59
C ASP A 78 -19.16 -12.60 7.03
N ASN A 79 -18.90 -13.89 6.81
CA ASN A 79 -19.80 -14.96 7.23
C ASN A 79 -19.45 -15.54 8.62
N THR A 80 -18.37 -15.07 9.25
CA THR A 80 -17.92 -15.59 10.55
C THR A 80 -18.80 -15.10 11.69
N ARG A 81 -19.32 -16.04 12.47
CA ARG A 81 -20.08 -15.77 13.69
C ARG A 81 -19.47 -16.55 14.84
N SER A 82 -18.74 -15.88 15.72
CA SER A 82 -18.12 -16.52 16.87
C SER A 82 -18.42 -15.77 18.17
N ARG A 83 -18.24 -16.45 19.31
CA ARG A 83 -18.35 -15.85 20.64
C ARG A 83 -17.31 -14.76 20.93
N TRP A 84 -16.23 -14.70 20.14
CA TRP A 84 -15.20 -13.66 20.24
C TRP A 84 -15.42 -12.52 19.23
N GLY A 85 -16.56 -12.52 18.51
CA GLY A 85 -16.87 -11.59 17.43
C GLY A 85 -16.40 -12.12 16.08
N LYS A 86 -16.51 -11.27 15.07
CA LYS A 86 -16.28 -11.58 13.65
C LYS A 86 -14.78 -11.64 13.32
N PHE A 87 -13.96 -10.77 13.90
CA PHE A 87 -12.58 -10.50 13.48
C PHE A 87 -11.54 -11.20 14.36
N ILE A 88 -11.73 -11.25 15.67
CA ILE A 88 -10.74 -11.73 16.65
C ILE A 88 -10.24 -13.14 16.36
N PRO A 89 -11.07 -14.14 16.01
CA PRO A 89 -10.58 -15.49 15.70
C PRO A 89 -9.55 -15.50 14.59
N TRP A 90 -9.81 -14.72 13.52
CA TRP A 90 -8.93 -14.64 12.37
C TRP A 90 -7.64 -13.89 12.67
N LEU A 91 -7.68 -12.84 13.50
CA LEU A 91 -6.47 -12.18 14.00
C LEU A 91 -5.57 -13.17 14.73
N VAL A 92 -6.12 -13.98 15.64
CA VAL A 92 -5.32 -14.95 16.42
C VAL A 92 -4.78 -16.07 15.53
N ILE A 93 -5.64 -16.74 14.77
CA ILE A 93 -5.25 -17.87 13.91
C ILE A 93 -4.26 -17.38 12.85
N GLY A 94 -4.58 -16.29 12.14
CA GLY A 94 -3.72 -15.75 11.10
C GLY A 94 -2.35 -15.33 11.62
N THR A 95 -2.28 -14.67 12.78
CA THR A 95 -1.00 -14.28 13.41
C THR A 95 -0.13 -15.47 13.74
N LEU A 96 -0.68 -16.49 14.41
CA LEU A 96 0.09 -17.67 14.82
C LEU A 96 0.57 -18.48 13.62
N VAL A 97 -0.32 -18.78 12.67
CA VAL A 97 0.03 -19.57 11.48
C VAL A 97 1.00 -18.82 10.61
N ASN A 98 0.76 -17.51 10.36
CA ASN A 98 1.66 -16.69 9.54
C ASN A 98 3.05 -16.58 10.18
N SER A 99 3.15 -16.43 11.52
CA SER A 99 4.44 -16.38 12.21
C SER A 99 5.25 -17.66 12.00
N ILE A 100 4.59 -18.83 12.05
CA ILE A 100 5.25 -20.12 11.79
C ILE A 100 5.73 -20.17 10.34
N VAL A 101 4.86 -19.90 9.37
CA VAL A 101 5.20 -19.94 7.93
C VAL A 101 6.30 -18.94 7.61
N PHE A 102 6.26 -17.74 8.23
CA PHE A 102 7.28 -16.71 8.06
C PHE A 102 8.67 -17.17 8.53
N VAL A 103 8.77 -17.80 9.71
CA VAL A 103 10.04 -18.36 10.20
C VAL A 103 10.51 -19.51 9.32
N VAL A 104 9.60 -20.40 8.90
CA VAL A 104 9.90 -21.52 8.01
C VAL A 104 10.47 -21.01 6.68
N LEU A 105 9.95 -19.92 6.12
CA LEU A 105 10.44 -19.31 4.86
C LEU A 105 11.93 -18.95 4.92
N PHE A 106 12.42 -18.54 6.09
CA PHE A 106 13.82 -18.17 6.32
C PHE A 106 14.63 -19.27 6.99
N THR A 107 14.10 -20.50 7.06
CA THR A 107 14.80 -21.68 7.62
C THR A 107 15.54 -22.42 6.52
N ASP A 108 16.76 -22.85 6.80
CA ASP A 108 17.53 -23.71 5.92
C ASP A 108 17.18 -25.18 6.14
N PHE A 109 16.67 -25.82 5.12
CA PHE A 109 16.39 -27.24 5.09
C PHE A 109 17.41 -28.02 4.25
N HIS A 110 18.51 -27.37 3.86
CA HIS A 110 19.56 -27.96 3.01
C HIS A 110 19.02 -28.58 1.72
N LEU A 111 18.03 -27.90 1.12
CA LEU A 111 17.40 -28.31 -0.15
C LEU A 111 18.15 -27.72 -1.33
N ASP A 112 18.29 -28.50 -2.40
CA ASP A 112 18.93 -28.08 -3.63
C ASP A 112 18.02 -28.23 -4.86
N GLY A 113 18.40 -27.55 -5.94
CA GLY A 113 17.78 -27.70 -7.26
C GLY A 113 16.26 -27.48 -7.26
N VAL A 114 15.53 -28.46 -7.79
CA VAL A 114 14.06 -28.39 -7.93
C VAL A 114 13.38 -28.39 -6.56
N GLY A 115 13.91 -29.14 -5.58
CA GLY A 115 13.36 -29.21 -4.23
C GLY A 115 13.36 -27.83 -3.56
N LEU A 116 14.42 -27.07 -3.69
CA LEU A 116 14.55 -25.70 -3.18
C LEU A 116 13.54 -24.75 -3.87
N CYS A 117 13.39 -24.85 -5.19
CA CYS A 117 12.42 -24.02 -5.93
C CYS A 117 10.97 -24.30 -5.51
N VAL A 118 10.61 -25.57 -5.32
CA VAL A 118 9.29 -25.98 -4.86
C VAL A 118 9.04 -25.49 -3.43
N PHE A 119 10.00 -25.66 -2.53
CA PHE A 119 9.92 -25.16 -1.16
C PHE A 119 9.74 -23.64 -1.11
N ALA A 120 10.60 -22.88 -1.81
CA ALA A 120 10.54 -21.43 -1.86
C ALA A 120 9.18 -20.94 -2.37
N THR A 121 8.66 -21.55 -3.43
CA THR A 121 7.35 -21.21 -4.01
C THR A 121 6.22 -21.53 -3.04
N ALA A 122 6.19 -22.73 -2.47
CA ALA A 122 5.15 -23.13 -1.53
C ALA A 122 5.16 -22.27 -0.26
N ALA A 123 6.33 -22.06 0.34
CA ALA A 123 6.49 -21.26 1.54
C ALA A 123 6.08 -19.79 1.31
N TYR A 124 6.45 -19.20 0.17
CA TYR A 124 6.10 -17.81 -0.17
C TYR A 124 4.61 -17.64 -0.42
N ILE A 125 3.97 -18.56 -1.16
CA ILE A 125 2.51 -18.55 -1.39
C ILE A 125 1.76 -18.74 -0.07
N LEU A 126 2.17 -19.72 0.75
CA LEU A 126 1.58 -19.96 2.07
C LEU A 126 1.72 -18.76 3.00
N TRP A 127 2.87 -18.07 2.97
CA TRP A 127 3.06 -16.85 3.71
C TRP A 127 2.02 -15.78 3.30
N GLY A 128 1.85 -15.51 2.01
CA GLY A 128 0.86 -14.55 1.51
C GLY A 128 -0.55 -14.91 1.93
N MET A 129 -0.96 -16.18 1.74
CA MET A 129 -2.28 -16.66 2.15
C MET A 129 -2.54 -16.48 3.65
N THR A 130 -1.59 -16.87 4.48
CA THR A 130 -1.75 -16.80 5.94
C THR A 130 -1.66 -15.36 6.46
N TYR A 131 -0.90 -14.48 5.79
CA TYR A 131 -0.89 -13.05 6.09
C TYR A 131 -2.26 -12.41 5.84
N THR A 132 -2.90 -12.71 4.73
CA THR A 132 -4.24 -12.23 4.38
C THR A 132 -5.28 -12.62 5.44
N ILE A 133 -5.16 -13.82 6.06
CA ILE A 133 -6.08 -14.29 7.12
C ILE A 133 -6.12 -13.30 8.31
N MET A 134 -5.02 -12.64 8.61
CA MET A 134 -4.92 -11.65 9.69
C MET A 134 -5.13 -10.21 9.19
N ASP A 135 -4.58 -9.87 8.04
CA ASP A 135 -4.53 -8.49 7.53
C ASP A 135 -5.91 -7.93 7.21
N ILE A 136 -6.74 -8.69 6.49
CA ILE A 136 -8.11 -8.27 6.13
C ILE A 136 -8.98 -8.00 7.36
N PRO A 137 -9.08 -8.93 8.35
CA PRO A 137 -9.81 -8.65 9.58
C PRO A 137 -9.27 -7.44 10.33
N TYR A 138 -7.94 -7.27 10.38
CA TYR A 138 -7.30 -6.16 11.09
C TYR A 138 -7.81 -4.80 10.58
N TRP A 139 -7.71 -4.55 9.28
CA TRP A 139 -8.18 -3.28 8.71
C TRP A 139 -9.70 -3.13 8.72
N SER A 140 -10.44 -4.24 8.66
CA SER A 140 -11.90 -4.27 8.72
C SER A 140 -12.47 -3.93 10.11
N ILE A 141 -11.66 -3.92 11.15
CA ILE A 141 -12.07 -3.50 12.50
C ILE A 141 -12.33 -2.00 12.57
N ILE A 142 -11.57 -1.17 11.85
CA ILE A 142 -11.62 0.30 11.95
C ILE A 142 -13.04 0.87 11.81
N PRO A 143 -13.82 0.55 10.77
CA PRO A 143 -15.19 1.02 10.63
C PRO A 143 -16.13 0.57 11.74
N ASN A 144 -15.76 -0.52 12.45
CA ASN A 144 -16.57 -1.13 13.49
C ASN A 144 -16.22 -0.65 14.91
N LEU A 145 -15.12 0.11 15.07
CA LEU A 145 -14.73 0.64 16.37
C LEU A 145 -15.58 1.82 16.81
N THR A 146 -15.93 2.72 15.89
CA THR A 146 -16.70 3.95 16.21
C THR A 146 -17.56 4.41 15.05
N SER A 147 -18.69 5.05 15.38
CA SER A 147 -19.51 5.81 14.45
C SER A 147 -19.13 7.30 14.39
N ASN A 148 -18.35 7.80 15.35
CA ASN A 148 -17.90 9.20 15.39
C ASN A 148 -16.85 9.46 14.27
N PRO A 149 -17.10 10.39 13.33
CA PRO A 149 -16.21 10.67 12.21
C PRO A 149 -14.80 11.12 12.63
N GLU A 150 -14.69 11.97 13.66
CA GLU A 150 -13.38 12.50 14.14
C GLU A 150 -12.51 11.39 14.77
N GLU A 151 -13.15 10.53 15.59
CA GLU A 151 -12.43 9.39 16.18
C GLU A 151 -12.10 8.33 15.14
N ARG A 152 -12.96 8.15 14.12
CA ARG A 152 -12.72 7.25 13.00
C ARG A 152 -11.50 7.69 12.17
N GLU A 153 -11.36 8.99 11.94
CA GLU A 153 -10.18 9.55 11.26
C GLU A 153 -8.90 9.23 12.05
N LYS A 154 -8.88 9.46 13.36
CA LYS A 154 -7.72 9.17 14.22
C LYS A 154 -7.33 7.70 14.19
N VAL A 155 -8.29 6.77 14.33
CA VAL A 155 -8.00 5.32 14.27
C VAL A 155 -7.76 4.79 12.86
N SER A 156 -7.92 5.61 11.83
CA SER A 156 -7.53 5.29 10.46
C SER A 156 -6.12 5.77 10.14
N VAL A 157 -5.70 6.92 10.67
CA VAL A 157 -4.42 7.57 10.36
C VAL A 157 -3.28 7.03 11.24
N LEU A 158 -3.48 6.94 12.56
CA LEU A 158 -2.41 6.54 13.48
C LEU A 158 -1.85 5.14 13.20
N PRO A 159 -2.67 4.09 12.97
CA PRO A 159 -2.14 2.77 12.62
C PRO A 159 -1.29 2.79 11.37
N ARG A 160 -1.59 3.65 10.39
CA ARG A 160 -0.79 3.79 9.16
C ARG A 160 0.58 4.40 9.45
N ILE A 161 0.68 5.35 10.41
CA ILE A 161 1.96 5.89 10.87
C ILE A 161 2.78 4.80 11.54
N PHE A 162 2.19 4.01 12.45
CA PHE A 162 2.87 2.89 13.11
C PHE A 162 3.27 1.80 12.13
N ALA A 163 2.44 1.52 11.12
CA ALA A 163 2.75 0.63 10.00
C ALA A 163 3.99 1.10 9.23
N SER A 164 4.04 2.39 8.87
CA SER A 164 5.18 3.00 8.19
C SER A 164 6.46 2.94 9.05
N ILE A 165 6.36 3.16 10.37
CA ILE A 165 7.48 2.99 11.30
C ILE A 165 7.99 1.54 11.28
N GLY A 166 7.09 0.56 11.37
CA GLY A 166 7.46 -0.85 11.33
C GLY A 166 8.15 -1.25 10.03
N GLN A 167 7.56 -0.93 8.91
CA GLN A 167 8.06 -1.32 7.59
C GLN A 167 9.29 -0.50 7.16
N SER A 168 9.21 0.81 7.20
CA SER A 168 10.24 1.66 6.59
C SER A 168 11.35 2.01 7.57
N LEU A 169 11.02 2.40 8.82
CA LEU A 169 12.05 2.80 9.77
C LEU A 169 12.74 1.58 10.38
N VAL A 170 11.99 0.61 10.92
CA VAL A 170 12.59 -0.53 11.63
C VAL A 170 13.20 -1.53 10.64
N ILE A 171 12.44 -1.98 9.64
CA ILE A 171 12.89 -3.02 8.73
C ILE A 171 13.81 -2.46 7.64
N ALA A 172 13.35 -1.52 6.84
CA ALA A 172 14.17 -0.99 5.75
C ALA A 172 15.32 -0.09 6.26
N GLY A 173 15.11 0.59 7.39
CA GLY A 173 16.12 1.45 8.01
C GLY A 173 17.21 0.68 8.76
N PHE A 174 16.87 -0.22 9.64
CA PHE A 174 17.82 -0.91 10.51
C PHE A 174 18.02 -2.40 10.18
N GLY A 175 17.20 -2.98 9.26
CA GLY A 175 17.21 -4.41 9.00
C GLY A 175 18.55 -4.98 8.56
N VAL A 176 19.29 -4.27 7.70
CA VAL A 176 20.63 -4.72 7.24
C VAL A 176 21.58 -4.88 8.42
N GLN A 177 21.71 -3.84 9.28
CA GLN A 177 22.59 -3.89 10.45
C GLN A 177 22.17 -4.95 11.46
N ILE A 178 20.87 -5.13 11.68
CA ILE A 178 20.37 -6.16 12.57
C ILE A 178 20.71 -7.54 12.02
N ILE A 179 20.51 -7.78 10.72
CA ILE A 179 20.85 -9.04 10.08
C ILE A 179 22.36 -9.28 10.14
N GLU A 180 23.19 -8.29 9.86
CA GLU A 180 24.65 -8.39 9.96
C GLU A 180 25.12 -8.71 11.38
N ALA A 181 24.58 -8.01 12.38
CA ALA A 181 24.88 -8.27 13.79
C ALA A 181 24.47 -9.70 14.21
N LEU A 182 23.30 -10.16 13.77
CA LEU A 182 22.82 -11.52 14.03
C LEU A 182 23.58 -12.60 13.23
N SER A 183 24.25 -12.20 12.15
CA SER A 183 25.06 -13.06 11.30
C SER A 183 26.51 -13.23 11.79
N GLY A 184 26.96 -12.37 12.70
CA GLY A 184 28.36 -12.34 13.15
C GLY A 184 29.31 -11.58 12.21
N GLY A 185 28.76 -10.62 11.42
CA GLY A 185 29.53 -9.72 10.55
C GLY A 185 28.90 -9.52 9.17
N THR A 186 29.00 -10.49 8.28
CA THR A 186 28.38 -10.39 6.94
C THR A 186 27.01 -11.07 6.91
N THR A 187 26.07 -10.54 6.14
CA THR A 187 24.72 -11.10 6.01
C THR A 187 24.76 -12.57 5.54
N ASN A 188 24.16 -13.44 6.31
CA ASN A 188 24.04 -14.87 5.99
C ASN A 188 22.66 -15.41 6.36
N GLN A 189 22.39 -16.66 5.99
CA GLN A 189 21.10 -17.29 6.22
C GLN A 189 20.72 -17.34 7.71
N ALA A 190 21.67 -17.64 8.62
CA ALA A 190 21.41 -17.70 10.05
C ALA A 190 20.96 -16.34 10.62
N GLY A 191 21.52 -15.24 10.13
CA GLY A 191 21.10 -13.89 10.49
C GLY A 191 19.66 -13.59 10.05
N TYR A 192 19.30 -13.93 8.83
CA TYR A 192 17.91 -13.80 8.34
C TYR A 192 16.93 -14.64 9.17
N HIS A 193 17.29 -15.89 9.47
CA HIS A 193 16.45 -16.76 10.28
C HIS A 193 16.25 -16.24 11.70
N ARG A 194 17.33 -15.81 12.38
CA ARG A 194 17.24 -15.21 13.73
C ARG A 194 16.41 -13.92 13.73
N PHE A 195 16.58 -13.09 12.72
CA PHE A 195 15.79 -11.88 12.58
C PHE A 195 14.32 -12.18 12.34
N ALA A 196 14.00 -13.18 11.51
CA ALA A 196 12.64 -13.63 11.29
C ALA A 196 11.97 -14.11 12.60
N ILE A 197 12.69 -14.84 13.46
CA ILE A 197 12.19 -15.26 14.79
C ILE A 197 11.87 -14.04 15.65
N ILE A 198 12.76 -13.05 15.73
CA ILE A 198 12.56 -11.83 16.53
C ILE A 198 11.32 -11.08 16.03
N ILE A 199 11.18 -10.89 14.72
CA ILE A 199 10.02 -10.22 14.13
C ILE A 199 8.73 -11.00 14.40
N ALA A 200 8.75 -12.32 14.27
CA ALA A 200 7.59 -13.17 14.56
C ALA A 200 7.14 -13.04 16.02
N ILE A 201 8.07 -13.00 16.97
CA ILE A 201 7.77 -12.77 18.39
C ILE A 201 7.14 -11.40 18.60
N VAL A 202 7.73 -10.33 18.04
CA VAL A 202 7.18 -8.97 18.11
C VAL A 202 5.77 -8.93 17.54
N PHE A 203 5.54 -9.57 16.41
CA PHE A 203 4.23 -9.64 15.75
C PHE A 203 3.18 -10.35 16.63
N ILE A 204 3.52 -11.52 17.20
CA ILE A 204 2.63 -12.24 18.10
C ILE A 204 2.30 -11.40 19.33
N LEU A 205 3.29 -10.72 19.93
CA LEU A 205 3.09 -9.88 21.10
C LEU A 205 2.21 -8.68 20.80
N THR A 206 2.49 -7.95 19.72
CA THR A 206 1.76 -6.72 19.36
C THR A 206 0.30 -7.01 18.98
N ILE A 207 0.05 -8.04 18.17
CA ILE A 207 -1.32 -8.47 17.84
C ILE A 207 -2.00 -9.09 19.06
N GLY A 208 -1.29 -9.84 19.89
CA GLY A 208 -1.83 -10.38 21.15
C GLY A 208 -2.33 -9.28 22.09
N ILE A 209 -1.52 -8.22 22.28
CA ILE A 209 -1.91 -7.04 23.06
C ILE A 209 -3.12 -6.35 22.42
N THR A 210 -3.17 -6.22 21.10
CA THR A 210 -4.31 -5.67 20.36
C THR A 210 -5.57 -6.49 20.65
N VAL A 211 -5.53 -7.80 20.48
CA VAL A 211 -6.66 -8.72 20.64
C VAL A 211 -7.22 -8.70 22.07
N ILE A 212 -6.34 -8.64 23.08
CA ILE A 212 -6.76 -8.57 24.48
C ILE A 212 -7.57 -7.31 24.77
N ASN A 213 -7.23 -6.19 24.10
CA ASN A 213 -7.83 -4.88 24.33
C ASN A 213 -9.02 -4.58 23.42
N LEU A 214 -9.21 -5.33 22.33
CA LEU A 214 -10.35 -5.15 21.44
C LEU A 214 -11.67 -5.53 22.13
N PRO A 215 -12.76 -4.77 21.91
CA PRO A 215 -14.07 -5.11 22.44
C PRO A 215 -14.57 -6.42 21.81
N LYS A 216 -14.89 -7.41 22.63
CA LYS A 216 -15.49 -8.67 22.20
C LYS A 216 -16.98 -8.44 21.91
N LYS A 217 -17.32 -7.93 20.74
CA LYS A 217 -18.70 -7.70 20.33
C LYS A 217 -19.15 -8.76 19.33
N ARG A 218 -20.35 -9.29 19.56
CA ARG A 218 -21.08 -10.05 18.55
C ARG A 218 -21.61 -9.06 17.53
N ASP A 219 -21.18 -9.18 16.28
CA ASP A 219 -21.64 -8.34 15.18
C ASP A 219 -22.98 -8.89 14.68
N ASP A 220 -24.06 -8.21 14.99
CA ASP A 220 -25.41 -8.48 14.47
C ASP A 220 -25.74 -7.55 13.28
N SER A 221 -24.73 -6.92 12.66
CA SER A 221 -24.94 -6.00 11.54
C SER A 221 -25.51 -6.73 10.30
N VAL A 222 -26.44 -6.07 9.64
CA VAL A 222 -27.02 -6.51 8.36
C VAL A 222 -25.88 -6.57 7.33
N PRO A 223 -25.76 -7.65 6.55
CA PRO A 223 -24.75 -7.77 5.52
C PRO A 223 -24.81 -6.60 4.54
N GLU A 224 -23.72 -5.87 4.36
CA GLU A 224 -23.64 -4.87 3.29
C GLU A 224 -23.86 -5.56 1.93
N LYS A 225 -24.54 -4.85 1.01
CA LYS A 225 -24.86 -5.36 -0.33
C LYS A 225 -23.57 -5.79 -1.03
N LYS A 226 -23.40 -7.09 -1.28
CA LYS A 226 -22.20 -7.63 -1.93
C LYS A 226 -22.09 -7.10 -3.34
N VAL A 227 -21.03 -6.38 -3.64
CA VAL A 227 -20.70 -5.94 -5.01
C VAL A 227 -20.18 -7.16 -5.76
N LYS A 228 -20.80 -7.49 -6.90
CA LYS A 228 -20.34 -8.59 -7.76
C LYS A 228 -19.11 -8.13 -8.54
N PHE A 229 -18.16 -9.04 -8.77
CA PHE A 229 -16.94 -8.75 -9.55
C PHE A 229 -17.22 -8.15 -10.94
N LYS A 230 -18.33 -8.54 -11.58
CA LYS A 230 -18.80 -7.95 -12.86
C LYS A 230 -19.18 -6.46 -12.73
N ASP A 231 -19.66 -6.04 -11.57
CA ASP A 231 -20.09 -4.65 -11.35
C ASP A 231 -18.88 -3.72 -11.31
N ILE A 232 -17.71 -4.20 -10.87
CA ILE A 232 -16.45 -3.44 -10.83
C ILE A 232 -16.08 -2.94 -12.24
N PHE A 233 -16.07 -3.83 -13.24
CA PHE A 233 -15.74 -3.44 -14.62
C PHE A 233 -16.77 -2.48 -15.21
N SER A 234 -18.06 -2.66 -14.90
CA SER A 234 -19.11 -1.72 -15.33
C SER A 234 -18.92 -0.34 -14.71
N ILE A 235 -18.59 -0.25 -13.42
CA ILE A 235 -18.35 1.02 -12.72
C ILE A 235 -17.12 1.73 -13.27
N ILE A 236 -16.00 1.00 -13.50
CA ILE A 236 -14.78 1.54 -14.13
C ILE A 236 -15.08 2.05 -15.54
N GLY A 237 -15.87 1.31 -16.31
CA GLY A 237 -16.25 1.69 -17.68
C GLY A 237 -17.08 2.98 -17.73
N LYS A 238 -17.97 3.18 -16.78
CA LYS A 238 -18.89 4.33 -16.72
C LYS A 238 -18.30 5.56 -16.03
N ASN A 239 -17.37 5.38 -15.07
CA ASN A 239 -16.71 6.47 -14.36
C ASN A 239 -15.33 6.76 -14.98
N ASP A 240 -15.28 7.76 -15.87
CA ASP A 240 -14.06 8.14 -16.56
C ASP A 240 -12.96 8.67 -15.64
N GLN A 241 -13.33 9.38 -14.56
CA GLN A 241 -12.35 9.88 -13.59
C GLN A 241 -11.77 8.77 -12.72
N LEU A 242 -12.53 7.71 -12.43
CA LEU A 242 -12.02 6.51 -11.78
C LEU A 242 -10.92 5.84 -12.62
N ARG A 243 -11.10 5.73 -13.95
CA ARG A 243 -10.06 5.18 -14.83
C ARG A 243 -8.76 5.95 -14.74
N TRP A 244 -8.83 7.28 -14.74
CA TRP A 244 -7.63 8.11 -14.65
C TRP A 244 -7.00 8.07 -13.26
N ALA A 245 -7.79 8.09 -12.19
CA ALA A 245 -7.27 7.91 -10.83
C ALA A 245 -6.53 6.57 -10.66
N VAL A 246 -7.12 5.49 -11.19
CA VAL A 246 -6.51 4.15 -11.25
C VAL A 246 -5.16 4.17 -12.00
N THR A 247 -5.12 4.85 -13.16
CA THR A 247 -3.88 4.98 -13.93
C THR A 247 -2.81 5.75 -13.17
N LEU A 248 -3.17 6.82 -12.46
CA LEU A 248 -2.24 7.59 -11.62
C LEU A 248 -1.68 6.74 -10.49
N ILE A 249 -2.54 6.04 -9.75
CA ILE A 249 -2.16 5.14 -8.67
C ILE A 249 -1.25 4.02 -9.20
N PHE A 250 -1.56 3.44 -10.36
CA PHE A 250 -0.76 2.40 -11.00
C PHE A 250 0.66 2.88 -11.33
N LEU A 251 0.78 4.01 -12.03
CA LEU A 251 2.08 4.56 -12.42
C LEU A 251 2.93 4.91 -11.21
N TYR A 252 2.33 5.54 -10.20
CA TYR A 252 3.04 5.93 -9.00
C TYR A 252 3.50 4.72 -8.18
N ASN A 253 2.62 3.71 -8.03
CA ASN A 253 2.97 2.49 -7.31
C ASN A 253 4.05 1.66 -8.00
N ILE A 254 4.10 1.59 -9.33
CA ILE A 254 5.26 0.97 -10.04
C ILE A 254 6.56 1.62 -9.55
N GLY A 255 6.62 2.96 -9.51
CA GLY A 255 7.79 3.68 -9.04
C GLY A 255 8.19 3.30 -7.61
N ILE A 256 7.23 3.32 -6.69
CA ILE A 256 7.48 2.97 -5.28
C ILE A 256 7.96 1.51 -5.14
N GLN A 257 7.32 0.57 -5.83
CA GLN A 257 7.67 -0.84 -5.77
C GLN A 257 9.04 -1.14 -6.38
N CYS A 258 9.44 -0.42 -7.45
CA CYS A 258 10.80 -0.49 -7.99
C CYS A 258 11.82 -0.05 -6.95
N ILE A 259 11.63 1.12 -6.31
CA ILE A 259 12.54 1.62 -5.27
C ILE A 259 12.67 0.59 -4.14
N MET A 260 11.56 0.08 -3.62
CA MET A 260 11.56 -0.88 -2.52
C MET A 260 12.25 -2.19 -2.89
N GLY A 261 11.96 -2.73 -4.08
CA GLY A 261 12.48 -4.04 -4.51
C GLY A 261 13.96 -4.03 -4.92
N VAL A 262 14.50 -2.87 -5.31
CA VAL A 262 15.88 -2.76 -5.83
C VAL A 262 16.84 -2.04 -4.86
N ALA A 263 16.31 -1.37 -3.82
CA ALA A 263 17.14 -0.56 -2.92
C ALA A 263 18.34 -1.32 -2.34
N THR A 264 18.15 -2.55 -1.85
CA THR A 264 19.23 -3.35 -1.26
C THR A 264 20.33 -3.67 -2.28
N TYR A 265 19.93 -3.98 -3.53
CA TYR A 265 20.91 -4.20 -4.63
C TYR A 265 21.65 -2.91 -4.98
N TYR A 266 20.95 -1.79 -5.05
CA TYR A 266 21.54 -0.49 -5.37
C TYR A 266 22.62 -0.11 -4.35
N PHE A 267 22.30 -0.15 -3.06
CA PHE A 267 23.28 0.20 -2.03
C PHE A 267 24.43 -0.81 -1.92
N LYS A 268 24.15 -2.10 -2.14
CA LYS A 268 25.18 -3.14 -2.09
C LYS A 268 26.13 -3.11 -3.29
N TYR A 269 25.60 -2.96 -4.51
CA TYR A 269 26.39 -3.16 -5.75
C TYR A 269 26.68 -1.86 -6.52
N VAL A 270 25.92 -0.80 -6.35
CA VAL A 270 26.20 0.50 -6.96
C VAL A 270 26.96 1.39 -5.98
N CYS A 271 26.48 1.49 -4.73
CA CYS A 271 27.17 2.28 -3.70
C CYS A 271 28.30 1.52 -2.98
N GLY A 272 28.41 0.21 -3.16
CA GLY A 272 29.45 -0.62 -2.53
C GLY A 272 29.32 -0.81 -1.02
N ASN A 273 28.22 -0.33 -0.41
CA ASN A 273 27.97 -0.41 1.03
C ASN A 273 26.48 -0.55 1.32
N ALA A 274 26.02 -1.76 1.64
CA ALA A 274 24.64 -2.05 1.99
C ALA A 274 24.14 -1.23 3.20
N GLY A 275 25.03 -0.91 4.16
CA GLY A 275 24.72 -0.11 5.35
C GLY A 275 24.24 1.31 5.03
N MET A 276 24.60 1.88 3.89
CA MET A 276 24.11 3.19 3.44
C MET A 276 22.59 3.22 3.22
N MET A 277 21.99 2.05 2.92
CA MET A 277 20.54 1.91 2.83
C MET A 277 19.83 2.40 4.08
N SER A 278 20.39 2.14 5.25
CA SER A 278 19.81 2.54 6.52
C SER A 278 19.75 4.05 6.70
N SER A 279 20.85 4.75 6.45
CA SER A 279 20.87 6.22 6.52
C SER A 279 19.88 6.83 5.52
N PHE A 280 19.82 6.27 4.31
CA PHE A 280 18.83 6.64 3.30
C PHE A 280 17.40 6.41 3.78
N MET A 281 17.08 5.21 4.25
CA MET A 281 15.70 4.84 4.62
C MET A 281 15.23 5.53 5.90
N ILE A 282 16.09 5.73 6.90
CA ILE A 282 15.74 6.44 8.14
C ILE A 282 15.41 7.90 7.84
N SER A 283 16.31 8.60 7.14
CA SER A 283 16.10 10.01 6.79
C SER A 283 14.89 10.19 5.87
N ALA A 284 14.71 9.27 4.93
CA ALA A 284 13.59 9.21 4.00
C ALA A 284 12.25 8.98 4.70
N SER A 285 12.18 8.05 5.67
CA SER A 285 10.93 7.76 6.41
C SER A 285 10.46 8.96 7.23
N ILE A 286 11.39 9.68 7.87
CA ILE A 286 11.06 10.91 8.58
C ILE A 286 10.49 11.95 7.61
N ALA A 287 11.11 12.11 6.44
CA ALA A 287 10.66 13.06 5.42
C ALA A 287 9.27 12.71 4.85
N GLU A 288 8.95 11.42 4.70
CA GLU A 288 7.63 10.97 4.25
C GLU A 288 6.52 11.37 5.23
N VAL A 289 6.74 11.15 6.53
CA VAL A 289 5.81 11.57 7.58
C VAL A 289 5.66 13.10 7.60
N VAL A 290 6.75 13.85 7.47
CA VAL A 290 6.71 15.32 7.37
C VAL A 290 5.89 15.74 6.13
N GLY A 291 6.12 15.13 4.98
CA GLY A 291 5.37 15.40 3.75
C GLY A 291 3.87 15.20 3.93
N LEU A 292 3.46 14.10 4.57
CA LEU A 292 2.05 13.81 4.86
C LEU A 292 1.44 14.82 5.84
N ILE A 293 2.16 15.20 6.89
CA ILE A 293 1.69 16.21 7.88
C ILE A 293 1.56 17.60 7.26
N VAL A 294 2.46 17.96 6.35
CA VAL A 294 2.48 19.27 5.70
C VAL A 294 1.47 19.34 4.54
N PHE A 295 1.05 18.21 3.98
CA PHE A 295 0.14 18.13 2.83
C PHE A 295 -1.12 19.03 2.94
N PRO A 296 -1.90 19.05 4.03
CA PRO A 296 -3.08 19.91 4.13
C PRO A 296 -2.74 21.41 4.06
N LYS A 297 -1.58 21.81 4.57
CA LYS A 297 -1.09 23.21 4.45
C LYS A 297 -0.70 23.53 3.01
N VAL A 298 0.04 22.62 2.35
CA VAL A 298 0.46 22.77 0.96
C VAL A 298 -0.75 22.89 0.04
N THR A 299 -1.78 22.05 0.18
CA THR A 299 -3.01 22.12 -0.62
C THR A 299 -3.80 23.40 -0.39
N LYS A 300 -3.81 23.91 0.83
CA LYS A 300 -4.48 25.17 1.18
C LYS A 300 -3.80 26.39 0.54
N PHE A 301 -2.46 26.41 0.47
CA PHE A 301 -1.72 27.57 -0.03
C PHE A 301 -1.45 27.52 -1.54
N LEU A 302 -1.24 26.32 -2.11
CA LEU A 302 -0.74 26.14 -3.48
C LEU A 302 -1.74 25.57 -4.48
N SER A 303 -2.95 25.20 -4.09
CA SER A 303 -3.91 24.43 -4.88
C SER A 303 -3.60 22.93 -5.03
N ARG A 304 -4.64 22.14 -5.31
CA ARG A 304 -4.54 20.69 -5.54
C ARG A 304 -3.62 20.33 -6.72
N LYS A 305 -3.66 21.13 -7.80
CA LYS A 305 -2.83 20.90 -9.00
C LYS A 305 -1.35 21.06 -8.70
N THR A 306 -0.98 22.11 -7.98
CA THR A 306 0.42 22.39 -7.60
C THR A 306 0.91 21.38 -6.56
N SER A 307 0.07 20.95 -5.64
CA SER A 307 0.41 19.93 -4.66
C SER A 307 0.76 18.60 -5.34
N PHE A 308 -0.03 18.17 -6.34
CA PHE A 308 0.28 16.95 -7.09
C PHE A 308 1.51 17.12 -8.01
N LEU A 309 1.74 18.31 -8.57
CA LEU A 309 2.98 18.61 -9.29
C LEU A 309 4.20 18.41 -8.40
N LEU A 310 4.18 18.95 -7.17
CA LEU A 310 5.27 18.78 -6.22
C LEU A 310 5.41 17.30 -5.79
N ALA A 311 4.29 16.61 -5.60
CA ALA A 311 4.28 15.17 -5.30
C ALA A 311 4.93 14.30 -6.39
N CYS A 312 4.96 14.76 -7.64
CA CYS A 312 5.62 14.08 -8.75
C CYS A 312 7.06 14.58 -9.01
N LEU A 313 7.26 15.91 -8.98
CA LEU A 313 8.57 16.50 -9.33
C LEU A 313 9.63 16.31 -8.25
N LEU A 314 9.27 16.40 -6.96
CA LEU A 314 10.23 16.20 -5.87
C LEU A 314 10.83 14.80 -5.90
N PRO A 315 10.04 13.70 -5.97
CA PRO A 315 10.64 12.38 -6.06
C PRO A 315 11.44 12.17 -7.33
N ALA A 316 10.95 12.65 -8.49
CA ALA A 316 11.68 12.55 -9.75
C ALA A 316 13.05 13.25 -9.68
N PHE A 317 13.10 14.46 -9.09
CA PHE A 317 14.34 15.21 -8.88
C PHE A 317 15.27 14.47 -7.90
N GLY A 318 14.76 13.98 -6.76
CA GLY A 318 15.56 13.22 -5.79
C GLY A 318 16.13 11.92 -6.37
N LEU A 319 15.38 11.23 -7.25
CA LEU A 319 15.85 10.02 -7.94
C LEU A 319 16.92 10.33 -8.99
N VAL A 320 16.77 11.42 -9.74
CA VAL A 320 17.81 11.89 -10.66
C VAL A 320 19.07 12.28 -9.89
N MET A 321 18.93 13.00 -8.77
CA MET A 321 20.05 13.29 -7.86
C MET A 321 20.72 12.00 -7.37
N LEU A 322 19.94 11.00 -6.92
CA LEU A 322 20.46 9.71 -6.47
C LEU A 322 21.24 8.98 -7.58
N LEU A 323 20.76 9.04 -8.83
CA LEU A 323 21.49 8.50 -9.98
C LEU A 323 22.86 9.15 -10.16
N PHE A 324 22.92 10.48 -10.13
CA PHE A 324 24.20 11.19 -10.25
C PHE A 324 25.13 10.93 -9.07
N VAL A 325 24.57 10.84 -7.85
CA VAL A 325 25.36 10.46 -6.65
C VAL A 325 25.92 9.05 -6.83
N GLY A 326 25.17 8.09 -7.33
CA GLY A 326 25.64 6.74 -7.61
C GLY A 326 26.76 6.67 -8.64
N ILE A 327 26.81 7.62 -9.60
CA ILE A 327 27.85 7.68 -10.64
C ILE A 327 29.11 8.41 -10.14
N PHE A 328 28.96 9.57 -9.49
CA PHE A 328 30.07 10.47 -9.19
C PHE A 328 30.56 10.42 -7.74
N ALA A 329 29.72 10.00 -6.81
CA ALA A 329 30.01 9.97 -5.37
C ALA A 329 29.33 8.79 -4.66
N PRO A 330 29.53 7.53 -5.12
CA PRO A 330 28.74 6.37 -4.66
C PRO A 330 28.82 6.11 -3.15
N HIS A 331 29.93 6.50 -2.52
CA HIS A 331 30.14 6.30 -1.07
C HIS A 331 29.70 7.48 -0.20
N ASN A 332 29.09 8.53 -0.78
CA ASN A 332 28.68 9.70 -0.04
C ASN A 332 27.31 9.51 0.64
N VAL A 333 27.34 9.11 1.91
CA VAL A 333 26.16 8.87 2.74
C VAL A 333 25.25 10.11 2.86
N VAL A 334 25.85 11.31 2.91
CA VAL A 334 25.09 12.56 3.09
C VAL A 334 24.27 12.86 1.83
N LEU A 335 24.89 12.80 0.65
CA LEU A 335 24.20 13.07 -0.62
C LEU A 335 23.13 12.02 -0.92
N THR A 336 23.40 10.75 -0.64
CA THR A 336 22.37 9.70 -0.79
C THR A 336 21.20 9.92 0.16
N SER A 337 21.46 10.31 1.42
CA SER A 337 20.41 10.60 2.41
C SER A 337 19.57 11.82 2.02
N ILE A 338 20.19 12.89 1.52
CA ILE A 338 19.49 14.08 1.00
C ILE A 338 18.59 13.68 -0.17
N SER A 339 19.09 12.85 -1.10
CA SER A 339 18.27 12.33 -2.20
C SER A 339 17.03 11.58 -1.67
N GLY A 340 17.19 10.72 -0.67
CA GLY A 340 16.12 10.00 0.01
C GLY A 340 15.09 10.91 0.65
N VAL A 341 15.54 11.96 1.35
CA VAL A 341 14.66 12.98 1.95
C VAL A 341 13.80 13.65 0.88
N ILE A 342 14.39 14.06 -0.24
CA ILE A 342 13.67 14.72 -1.33
C ILE A 342 12.65 13.77 -1.96
N VAL A 343 13.04 12.52 -2.24
CA VAL A 343 12.15 11.49 -2.77
C VAL A 343 10.94 11.30 -1.86
N LYS A 344 11.19 11.06 -0.58
CA LYS A 344 10.15 10.67 0.35
C LYS A 344 9.28 11.83 0.84
N LEU A 345 9.80 13.05 0.86
CA LEU A 345 8.98 14.24 1.07
C LEU A 345 7.88 14.34 -0.01
N GLY A 346 8.25 14.12 -1.26
CA GLY A 346 7.30 14.10 -2.37
C GLY A 346 6.33 12.92 -2.32
N THR A 347 6.77 11.72 -1.93
CA THR A 347 5.86 10.57 -1.76
C THR A 347 4.91 10.76 -0.57
N GLY A 348 5.31 11.46 0.49
CA GLY A 348 4.41 11.85 1.58
C GLY A 348 3.29 12.80 1.10
N LEU A 349 3.62 13.77 0.25
CA LEU A 349 2.61 14.63 -0.40
C LEU A 349 1.67 13.81 -1.30
N GLU A 350 2.20 12.83 -2.05
CA GLU A 350 1.41 11.97 -2.93
C GLU A 350 0.41 11.11 -2.16
N LEU A 351 0.81 10.53 -1.05
CA LEU A 351 -0.08 9.73 -0.20
C LEU A 351 -1.30 10.55 0.26
N GLY A 352 -1.08 11.84 0.58
CA GLY A 352 -2.15 12.79 0.83
C GLY A 352 -3.03 13.02 -0.41
N CYS A 353 -2.43 13.25 -1.59
CA CYS A 353 -3.16 13.42 -2.84
C CYS A 353 -3.97 12.17 -3.21
N ALA A 354 -3.40 10.98 -3.10
CA ALA A 354 -4.08 9.73 -3.43
C ALA A 354 -5.33 9.52 -2.58
N THR A 355 -5.27 9.85 -1.28
CA THR A 355 -6.42 9.78 -0.38
C THR A 355 -7.55 10.71 -0.84
N VAL A 356 -7.21 11.94 -1.23
CA VAL A 356 -8.18 12.92 -1.76
C VAL A 356 -8.75 12.45 -3.09
N PHE A 357 -7.92 11.96 -4.01
CA PHE A 357 -8.39 11.47 -5.32
C PHE A 357 -9.38 10.33 -5.21
N LEU A 358 -9.17 9.39 -4.28
CA LEU A 358 -10.09 8.29 -4.05
C LEU A 358 -11.45 8.78 -3.54
N ALA A 359 -11.46 9.74 -2.60
CA ALA A 359 -12.70 10.35 -2.12
C ALA A 359 -13.43 11.11 -3.23
N ASP A 360 -12.70 11.96 -3.99
CA ASP A 360 -13.27 12.75 -5.09
C ASP A 360 -13.89 11.85 -6.18
N VAL A 361 -13.26 10.73 -6.49
CA VAL A 361 -13.74 9.78 -7.50
C VAL A 361 -14.98 9.01 -7.03
N VAL A 362 -15.09 8.73 -5.73
CA VAL A 362 -16.31 8.16 -5.12
C VAL A 362 -17.47 9.14 -5.26
N ASP A 363 -17.27 10.41 -4.86
CA ASP A 363 -18.28 11.45 -4.94
C ASP A 363 -18.66 11.76 -6.41
N TYR A 364 -17.69 11.83 -7.31
CA TYR A 364 -17.95 11.97 -8.75
C TYR A 364 -18.75 10.79 -9.32
N GLY A 365 -18.48 9.58 -8.83
CA GLY A 365 -19.25 8.38 -9.17
C GLY A 365 -20.72 8.49 -8.74
N GLU A 366 -20.99 8.98 -7.52
CA GLU A 366 -22.33 9.24 -7.02
C GLU A 366 -23.02 10.33 -7.84
N PHE A 367 -22.32 11.43 -8.12
CA PHE A 367 -22.82 12.51 -8.96
C PHE A 367 -23.22 12.05 -10.36
N LYS A 368 -22.37 11.25 -11.01
CA LYS A 368 -22.53 10.81 -12.41
C LYS A 368 -23.49 9.62 -12.58
N LEU A 369 -23.42 8.65 -11.68
CA LEU A 369 -24.12 7.35 -11.80
C LEU A 369 -25.30 7.23 -10.85
N GLY A 370 -25.46 8.15 -9.90
CA GLY A 370 -26.51 8.09 -8.88
C GLY A 370 -26.27 7.01 -7.82
N THR A 371 -25.14 6.34 -7.82
CA THR A 371 -24.82 5.29 -6.86
C THR A 371 -23.44 5.51 -6.24
N ARG A 372 -23.35 5.43 -4.91
CA ARG A 372 -22.11 5.54 -4.17
C ARG A 372 -21.42 4.19 -4.12
N ASN A 373 -20.29 4.06 -4.81
CA ASN A 373 -19.56 2.80 -4.96
C ASN A 373 -18.20 2.84 -4.24
N GLU A 374 -18.18 3.24 -2.98
CA GLU A 374 -16.97 3.42 -2.16
C GLU A 374 -16.16 2.12 -2.06
N GLY A 375 -16.81 1.02 -1.70
CA GLY A 375 -16.14 -0.28 -1.58
C GLY A 375 -15.45 -0.75 -2.86
N VAL A 376 -16.03 -0.46 -4.03
CA VAL A 376 -15.44 -0.80 -5.33
C VAL A 376 -14.15 -0.01 -5.58
N VAL A 377 -14.16 1.29 -5.28
CA VAL A 377 -13.00 2.18 -5.51
C VAL A 377 -11.82 1.76 -4.64
N PHE A 378 -12.05 1.47 -3.34
CA PHE A 378 -11.00 1.04 -2.43
C PHE A 378 -10.49 -0.38 -2.73
N SER A 379 -11.39 -1.31 -3.11
CA SER A 379 -10.98 -2.65 -3.56
C SER A 379 -10.10 -2.61 -4.80
N LEU A 380 -10.43 -1.71 -5.74
CA LEU A 380 -9.65 -1.51 -6.96
C LEU A 380 -8.26 -0.93 -6.65
N GLN A 381 -8.16 0.01 -5.71
CA GLN A 381 -6.87 0.53 -5.22
C GLN A 381 -5.99 -0.61 -4.70
N THR A 382 -6.52 -1.46 -3.83
CA THR A 382 -5.78 -2.59 -3.26
C THR A 382 -5.32 -3.57 -4.34
N LEU A 383 -6.20 -3.89 -5.29
CA LEU A 383 -5.86 -4.74 -6.43
C LEU A 383 -4.71 -4.17 -7.26
N ILE A 384 -4.73 -2.85 -7.53
CA ILE A 384 -3.67 -2.18 -8.30
C ILE A 384 -2.34 -2.21 -7.57
N VAL A 385 -2.32 -1.96 -6.26
CA VAL A 385 -1.10 -2.01 -5.44
C VAL A 385 -0.47 -3.41 -5.52
N LYS A 386 -1.27 -4.47 -5.40
CA LYS A 386 -0.78 -5.85 -5.52
C LYS A 386 -0.31 -6.20 -6.94
N PHE A 387 -1.05 -5.75 -7.95
CA PHE A 387 -0.69 -5.99 -9.35
C PHE A 387 0.61 -5.28 -9.74
N THR A 388 0.81 -4.04 -9.30
CA THR A 388 2.06 -3.31 -9.53
C THR A 388 3.25 -3.95 -8.82
N ALA A 389 3.06 -4.45 -7.60
CA ALA A 389 4.10 -5.20 -6.88
C ALA A 389 4.49 -6.48 -7.64
N ALA A 390 3.50 -7.22 -8.18
CA ALA A 390 3.74 -8.40 -8.99
C ALA A 390 4.53 -8.08 -10.26
N LEU A 391 4.06 -7.08 -11.01
CA LEU A 391 4.69 -6.66 -12.27
C LEU A 391 6.12 -6.16 -12.05
N THR A 392 6.35 -5.41 -10.98
CA THR A 392 7.68 -4.91 -10.63
C THR A 392 8.63 -6.04 -10.23
N ALA A 393 8.18 -7.01 -9.43
CA ALA A 393 9.00 -8.16 -9.07
C ALA A 393 9.42 -8.98 -10.29
N LEU A 394 8.50 -9.20 -11.24
CA LEU A 394 8.80 -9.84 -12.51
C LEU A 394 9.83 -9.02 -13.31
N GLY A 395 9.67 -7.71 -13.38
CA GLY A 395 10.58 -6.80 -14.08
C GLY A 395 11.98 -6.80 -13.48
N ILE A 396 12.10 -6.78 -12.14
CA ILE A 396 13.40 -6.87 -11.43
C ILE A 396 14.07 -8.21 -11.72
N GLY A 397 13.34 -9.32 -11.59
CA GLY A 397 13.87 -10.66 -11.88
C GLY A 397 14.36 -10.81 -13.31
N ALA A 398 13.59 -10.32 -14.29
CA ALA A 398 13.95 -10.33 -15.71
C ALA A 398 15.19 -9.45 -15.98
N ALA A 399 15.27 -8.26 -15.39
CA ALA A 399 16.40 -7.35 -15.55
C ALA A 399 17.70 -7.92 -14.97
N LEU A 400 17.66 -8.48 -13.76
CA LEU A 400 18.83 -9.15 -13.16
C LEU A 400 19.24 -10.38 -13.96
N GLY A 401 18.29 -11.18 -14.44
CA GLY A 401 18.58 -12.37 -15.23
C GLY A 401 19.17 -12.05 -16.61
N SER A 402 18.64 -11.03 -17.31
CA SER A 402 19.14 -10.63 -18.65
C SER A 402 20.55 -10.03 -18.62
N THR A 403 20.95 -9.45 -17.49
CA THR A 403 22.28 -8.86 -17.30
C THR A 403 23.30 -9.84 -16.68
N GLN A 404 22.92 -11.11 -16.55
CA GLN A 404 23.78 -12.17 -15.98
C GLN A 404 24.27 -11.82 -14.56
N TYR A 405 23.35 -11.34 -13.72
CA TYR A 405 23.63 -11.01 -12.33
C TYR A 405 24.21 -12.23 -11.58
N ILE A 406 25.37 -12.05 -10.92
CA ILE A 406 26.05 -13.10 -10.12
C ILE A 406 26.10 -12.64 -8.65
N PRO A 407 25.39 -13.34 -7.74
CA PRO A 407 25.38 -12.98 -6.34
C PRO A 407 26.75 -12.98 -5.67
N GLY A 408 27.03 -11.94 -4.86
CA GLY A 408 28.26 -11.86 -4.04
C GLY A 408 29.54 -11.54 -4.79
N GLN A 409 29.48 -11.24 -6.08
CA GLN A 409 30.62 -10.83 -6.91
C GLN A 409 30.49 -9.36 -7.34
N GLU A 410 31.60 -8.79 -7.84
CA GLU A 410 31.53 -7.51 -8.55
C GLU A 410 30.66 -7.67 -9.81
N GLN A 411 29.78 -6.73 -10.00
CA GLN A 411 28.78 -6.81 -11.06
C GLN A 411 29.31 -6.17 -12.35
N SER A 412 28.86 -6.70 -13.50
CA SER A 412 29.15 -6.09 -14.80
C SER A 412 28.54 -4.69 -14.89
N PHE A 413 29.10 -3.83 -15.74
CA PHE A 413 28.55 -2.50 -16.02
C PHE A 413 27.07 -2.57 -16.42
N ALA A 414 26.68 -3.57 -17.22
CA ALA A 414 25.30 -3.77 -17.64
C ALA A 414 24.36 -4.05 -16.44
N THR A 415 24.81 -4.86 -15.47
CA THR A 415 24.02 -5.14 -14.25
C THR A 415 23.89 -3.89 -13.36
N VAL A 416 24.99 -3.17 -13.14
CA VAL A 416 24.99 -1.91 -12.35
C VAL A 416 24.09 -0.86 -12.99
N ALA A 417 24.17 -0.69 -14.32
CA ALA A 417 23.32 0.21 -15.07
C ALA A 417 21.84 -0.19 -15.00
N SER A 418 21.54 -1.50 -15.07
CA SER A 418 20.17 -2.02 -14.93
C SER A 418 19.61 -1.76 -13.54
N ILE A 419 20.36 -2.02 -12.48
CA ILE A 419 19.98 -1.74 -11.09
C ILE A 419 19.72 -0.23 -10.91
N SER A 420 20.62 0.63 -11.41
CA SER A 420 20.48 2.09 -11.34
C SER A 420 19.26 2.59 -12.12
N THR A 421 18.97 1.99 -13.27
CA THR A 421 17.80 2.29 -14.10
C THR A 421 16.51 1.96 -13.34
N LEU A 422 16.43 0.77 -12.76
CA LEU A 422 15.26 0.35 -11.97
C LEU A 422 15.08 1.16 -10.69
N MET A 423 16.18 1.57 -10.04
CA MET A 423 16.13 2.36 -8.81
C MET A 423 15.75 3.82 -9.06
N CYS A 424 16.28 4.43 -10.15
CA CYS A 424 16.22 5.88 -10.34
C CYS A 424 15.40 6.28 -11.56
N ILE A 425 15.66 5.69 -12.74
CA ILE A 425 15.09 6.17 -14.01
C ILE A 425 13.64 5.75 -14.16
N VAL A 426 13.34 4.46 -13.96
CA VAL A 426 11.97 3.93 -14.13
C VAL A 426 10.99 4.64 -13.19
N PRO A 427 11.26 4.77 -11.87
CA PRO A 427 10.36 5.49 -10.97
C PRO A 427 10.19 6.96 -11.36
N ALA A 428 11.28 7.66 -11.69
CA ALA A 428 11.22 9.08 -12.08
C ALA A 428 10.35 9.28 -13.33
N VAL A 429 10.53 8.44 -14.35
CA VAL A 429 9.73 8.50 -15.59
C VAL A 429 8.25 8.19 -15.30
N CYS A 430 7.95 7.17 -14.48
CA CYS A 430 6.58 6.85 -14.11
C CYS A 430 5.90 8.03 -13.38
N MET A 431 6.59 8.70 -12.47
CA MET A 431 6.06 9.88 -11.75
C MET A 431 5.84 11.07 -12.67
N LEU A 432 6.74 11.31 -13.62
CA LEU A 432 6.56 12.37 -14.64
C LEU A 432 5.40 12.06 -15.58
N ILE A 433 5.25 10.81 -16.02
CA ILE A 433 4.10 10.37 -16.83
C ILE A 433 2.81 10.53 -16.03
N ALA A 434 2.79 10.17 -14.74
CA ALA A 434 1.63 10.36 -13.86
C ALA A 434 1.22 11.85 -13.82
N TYR A 435 2.18 12.76 -13.67
CA TYR A 435 1.89 14.20 -13.73
C TYR A 435 1.27 14.64 -15.05
N VAL A 436 1.82 14.19 -16.20
CA VAL A 436 1.29 14.52 -17.52
C VAL A 436 -0.13 13.99 -17.69
N VAL A 437 -0.40 12.76 -17.26
CA VAL A 437 -1.74 12.16 -17.29
C VAL A 437 -2.70 12.96 -16.42
N TYR A 438 -2.31 13.28 -15.19
CA TYR A 438 -3.09 14.12 -14.29
C TYR A 438 -3.48 15.44 -14.94
N ARG A 439 -2.51 16.18 -15.46
CA ARG A 439 -2.73 17.49 -16.07
C ARG A 439 -3.69 17.45 -17.28
N LYS A 440 -3.60 16.38 -18.09
CA LYS A 440 -4.38 16.27 -19.33
C LYS A 440 -5.75 15.63 -19.15
N LYS A 441 -5.90 14.73 -18.17
CA LYS A 441 -7.05 13.83 -18.11
C LYS A 441 -7.87 13.91 -16.81
N TYR A 442 -7.26 14.31 -15.70
CA TYR A 442 -7.95 14.41 -14.43
C TYR A 442 -8.65 15.76 -14.30
N LYS A 443 -10.00 15.73 -14.25
CA LYS A 443 -10.86 16.92 -14.34
C LYS A 443 -11.39 17.39 -12.98
N LEU A 444 -11.20 16.62 -11.91
CA LEU A 444 -11.74 16.91 -10.57
C LEU A 444 -10.90 17.99 -9.88
N ASN A 445 -11.03 19.22 -10.34
CA ASN A 445 -10.46 20.40 -9.69
C ASN A 445 -11.43 20.94 -8.62
N ASP A 446 -10.99 21.97 -7.88
CA ASP A 446 -11.77 22.53 -6.77
C ASP A 446 -13.14 23.06 -7.21
N GLY A 447 -13.27 23.68 -8.40
CA GLY A 447 -14.54 24.13 -8.96
C GLY A 447 -15.47 22.96 -9.27
N MET A 448 -14.97 21.94 -10.00
CA MET A 448 -15.76 20.75 -10.32
C MET A 448 -16.20 20.02 -9.05
N MET A 449 -15.35 19.90 -8.04
CA MET A 449 -15.71 19.25 -6.79
C MET A 449 -16.74 20.01 -5.98
N LYS A 450 -16.72 21.37 -5.98
CA LYS A 450 -17.81 22.17 -5.40
C LYS A 450 -19.14 21.86 -6.07
N LYS A 451 -19.18 21.83 -7.42
CA LYS A 451 -20.37 21.46 -8.18
C LYS A 451 -20.87 20.06 -7.81
N VAL A 452 -19.96 19.06 -7.75
CA VAL A 452 -20.28 17.68 -7.38
C VAL A 452 -20.91 17.62 -5.98
N ILE A 453 -20.26 18.20 -4.98
CA ILE A 453 -20.70 18.16 -3.57
C ILE A 453 -22.04 18.87 -3.40
N ASN A 454 -22.21 20.07 -3.98
CA ASN A 454 -23.45 20.83 -3.90
C ASN A 454 -24.61 20.07 -4.55
N THR A 455 -24.39 19.47 -5.72
CA THR A 455 -25.41 18.68 -6.41
C THR A 455 -25.82 17.44 -5.60
N ILE A 456 -24.86 16.69 -5.05
CA ILE A 456 -25.14 15.53 -4.20
C ILE A 456 -25.93 15.95 -2.97
N GLY A 457 -25.54 17.06 -2.31
CA GLY A 457 -26.24 17.62 -1.16
C GLY A 457 -27.70 17.96 -1.49
N ALA A 458 -27.93 18.71 -2.58
CA ALA A 458 -29.27 19.10 -3.03
C ALA A 458 -30.16 17.89 -3.40
N ARG A 459 -29.57 16.83 -4.01
CA ARG A 459 -30.29 15.58 -4.30
C ARG A 459 -30.67 14.82 -3.03
N ARG A 460 -29.79 14.76 -2.03
CA ARG A 460 -30.07 14.11 -0.74
C ARG A 460 -31.14 14.84 0.07
N GLU A 461 -31.20 16.16 -0.08
CA GLU A 461 -32.23 17.00 0.53
C GLU A 461 -33.57 17.01 -0.26
N GLY A 462 -33.65 16.33 -1.39
CA GLY A 462 -34.83 16.29 -2.26
C GLY A 462 -35.14 17.61 -2.99
N LYS A 463 -34.17 18.55 -3.05
CA LYS A 463 -34.35 19.86 -3.72
C LYS A 463 -34.25 19.76 -5.25
N ILE A 464 -33.52 18.80 -5.74
CA ILE A 464 -33.37 18.49 -7.17
C ILE A 464 -33.39 16.98 -7.39
N ASP A 465 -33.81 16.56 -8.60
CA ASP A 465 -33.83 15.15 -8.98
C ASP A 465 -32.52 14.70 -9.67
N MET A 466 -32.47 13.44 -10.08
CA MET A 466 -31.30 12.86 -10.72
C MET A 466 -31.01 13.42 -12.12
N THR A 467 -31.99 14.05 -12.76
CA THR A 467 -31.86 14.66 -14.08
C THR A 467 -31.34 16.10 -14.02
N GLN A 468 -31.18 16.64 -12.80
CA GLN A 468 -30.72 17.98 -12.53
C GLN A 468 -29.36 17.99 -11.80
N GLN A 469 -28.63 19.07 -11.97
CA GLN A 469 -27.38 19.36 -11.28
C GLN A 469 -27.28 20.84 -10.95
N LEU A 470 -26.40 21.22 -10.03
CA LEU A 470 -26.11 22.61 -9.72
C LEU A 470 -24.84 23.05 -10.46
N ASP A 471 -24.79 24.27 -10.97
CA ASP A 471 -23.57 24.91 -11.45
C ASP A 471 -22.64 25.32 -10.28
N GLU A 472 -21.50 25.95 -10.59
CA GLU A 472 -20.56 26.43 -9.55
C GLU A 472 -21.13 27.52 -8.66
N SER A 473 -22.18 28.22 -9.11
CA SER A 473 -22.88 29.31 -8.42
C SER A 473 -24.10 28.81 -7.62
N GLY A 474 -24.46 27.52 -7.77
CA GLY A 474 -25.59 26.89 -7.06
C GLY A 474 -26.93 26.99 -7.82
N ASN A 475 -26.93 27.41 -9.10
CA ASN A 475 -28.12 27.42 -9.94
C ASN A 475 -28.40 26.02 -10.50
N THR A 476 -29.68 25.67 -10.61
CA THR A 476 -30.11 24.40 -11.17
C THR A 476 -29.96 24.36 -12.69
N GLU A 477 -29.29 23.35 -13.21
CA GLU A 477 -29.16 23.08 -14.64
C GLU A 477 -29.44 21.61 -14.96
N PRO A 478 -29.75 21.21 -16.22
CA PRO A 478 -29.90 19.84 -16.63
C PRO A 478 -28.64 19.01 -16.34
N SER A 479 -28.80 17.75 -15.96
CA SER A 479 -27.67 16.86 -15.69
C SER A 479 -26.88 16.60 -16.99
N MET A 480 -25.56 16.77 -16.96
CA MET A 480 -24.67 16.44 -18.09
C MET A 480 -24.67 14.95 -18.43
N PHE A 481 -25.08 14.07 -17.53
CA PHE A 481 -24.87 12.61 -17.64
C PHE A 481 -26.18 11.81 -17.65
N LEU A 482 -27.28 12.37 -17.17
CA LEU A 482 -28.56 11.70 -17.08
C LEU A 482 -29.57 12.50 -17.88
N PRO A 483 -30.05 11.96 -19.04
CA PRO A 483 -30.99 12.66 -19.89
C PRO A 483 -32.31 12.94 -19.16
N THR A 484 -32.90 14.09 -19.44
CA THR A 484 -34.23 14.46 -18.94
C THR A 484 -35.28 13.46 -19.46
N VAL A 485 -36.40 13.34 -18.74
CA VAL A 485 -37.50 12.43 -19.13
C VAL A 485 -38.02 12.75 -20.53
N ALA A 486 -37.93 13.99 -20.99
CA ALA A 486 -38.31 14.42 -22.33
C ALA A 486 -37.41 13.86 -23.45
N GLU A 487 -36.10 13.66 -23.20
CA GLU A 487 -35.18 13.08 -24.18
C GLU A 487 -35.30 11.54 -24.29
N LYS A 488 -35.88 10.89 -23.28
CA LYS A 488 -36.18 9.44 -23.34
C LYS A 488 -37.46 9.10 -24.09
N ALA A 489 -38.36 10.06 -24.23
CA ALA A 489 -39.64 9.88 -24.94
C ALA A 489 -39.54 10.16 -26.45
N GLY A 490 -38.39 10.67 -26.92
CA GLY A 490 -38.15 11.02 -28.33
C GLY A 490 -37.20 10.11 -29.09
N LYS A 491 -36.84 8.92 -28.54
CA LYS A 491 -36.05 7.89 -29.24
C LYS A 491 -36.80 6.57 -29.35
#